data_5de425ba9404b06aa0568f4a6bf60fbe
#
_entry.id   5de425ba9404b06aa0568f4a6bf60fbe
#
_cell.length_a   1.000
_cell.length_b   1.000
_cell.length_c   1.000
_cell.angle_alpha   90.00
_cell.angle_beta   90.00
_cell.angle_gamma   90.00
#
_symmetry.space_group_name_H-M   'P 1'
#
loop_
_entity.id
_entity.type
_entity.pdbx_description
1 polymer ?
#
loop_
_entity_poly.entity_id
_entity_poly.type
_entity_poly.pdbx_seq_one_letter_code
_entity_poly.pdbx_strand_id
1 'polypeptide(L)'
;MTTNRVEWFGKPIEFTYSESITGYVTVMLRLITGYWFLNAGVSKYTFVSGEAFNAAGWLANGTAGSPIHGFFLFAAETPWLLGFTNLAIPVGQTLIGLALILGAFTRFAAFWGAFLMVFFYLGNADWAHGYVNGDLFGLLMFVVVGTLAAGRILGLDRMLEATEFVRQRPVLKYLLG
;
A
#
# COMPACT_ATOMS: atom_id res chain seq x y z
N MET A 1 -3.03 27.77 -10.72
CA MET A 1 -4.33 27.25 -10.22
C MET A 1 -5.08 26.70 -11.39
N THR A 2 -5.58 25.49 -11.29
CA THR A 2 -6.34 24.81 -12.35
C THR A 2 -7.79 24.69 -11.90
N THR A 3 -8.72 25.08 -12.79
CA THR A 3 -10.15 24.95 -12.54
C THR A 3 -10.65 23.69 -13.23
N ASN A 4 -11.30 22.82 -12.48
CA ASN A 4 -11.97 21.64 -12.99
C ASN A 4 -13.47 21.71 -12.73
N ARG A 5 -14.22 20.99 -13.58
CA ARG A 5 -15.67 20.88 -13.47
C ARG A 5 -16.05 19.43 -13.23
N VAL A 6 -16.85 19.19 -12.20
CA VAL A 6 -17.44 17.89 -11.86
C VAL A 6 -18.95 18.04 -11.87
N GLU A 7 -19.64 17.06 -12.41
CA GLU A 7 -21.09 17.00 -12.36
C GLU A 7 -21.55 16.30 -11.06
N TRP A 8 -22.41 17.01 -10.28
CA TRP A 8 -22.95 16.50 -9.03
C TRP A 8 -24.47 16.66 -9.05
N PHE A 9 -25.20 15.55 -9.03
CA PHE A 9 -26.65 15.51 -9.17
C PHE A 9 -27.18 16.35 -10.36
N GLY A 10 -26.54 16.22 -11.53
CA GLY A 10 -26.95 16.95 -12.74
C GLY A 10 -26.58 18.45 -12.74
N LYS A 11 -25.83 18.93 -11.73
CA LYS A 11 -25.37 20.33 -11.66
C LYS A 11 -23.83 20.37 -11.80
N PRO A 12 -23.29 21.24 -12.66
CA PRO A 12 -21.86 21.43 -12.75
C PRO A 12 -21.36 22.18 -11.52
N ILE A 13 -20.37 21.60 -10.82
CA ILE A 13 -19.63 22.25 -9.74
C ILE A 13 -18.22 22.54 -10.27
N GLU A 14 -17.82 23.80 -10.19
CA GLU A 14 -16.46 24.24 -10.51
C GLU A 14 -15.66 24.36 -9.23
N PHE A 15 -14.43 23.78 -9.23
CA PHE A 15 -13.51 23.93 -8.13
C PHE A 15 -12.11 24.22 -8.67
N THR A 16 -11.37 25.03 -7.92
CA THR A 16 -10.01 25.44 -8.28
C THR A 16 -9.02 24.88 -7.26
N TYR A 17 -7.94 24.29 -7.74
CA TYR A 17 -6.86 23.81 -6.89
C TYR A 17 -5.47 24.17 -7.45
N SER A 18 -4.48 24.16 -6.56
CA SER A 18 -3.09 24.39 -6.93
C SER A 18 -2.43 23.06 -7.31
N GLU A 19 -2.05 22.92 -8.58
CA GLU A 19 -1.33 21.72 -9.06
C GLU A 19 -0.02 21.48 -8.31
N SER A 20 0.72 22.55 -8.04
CA SER A 20 2.01 22.46 -7.31
C SER A 20 1.80 21.94 -5.89
N ILE A 21 0.82 22.48 -5.16
CA ILE A 21 0.53 22.02 -3.79
C ILE A 21 0.05 20.56 -3.82
N THR A 22 -0.84 20.22 -4.74
CA THR A 22 -1.33 18.84 -4.90
C THR A 22 -0.17 17.89 -5.21
N GLY A 23 0.76 18.29 -6.06
CA GLY A 23 1.96 17.52 -6.37
C GLY A 23 2.83 17.27 -5.13
N TYR A 24 3.12 18.30 -4.34
CA TYR A 24 3.92 18.16 -3.10
C TYR A 24 3.21 17.28 -2.06
N VAL A 25 1.90 17.47 -1.85
CA VAL A 25 1.12 16.63 -0.92
C VAL A 25 1.13 15.16 -1.38
N THR A 26 0.99 14.91 -2.67
CA THR A 26 1.05 13.55 -3.24
C THR A 26 2.41 12.89 -3.00
N VAL A 27 3.51 13.62 -3.20
CA VAL A 27 4.87 13.12 -2.90
C VAL A 27 5.02 12.85 -1.40
N MET A 28 4.56 13.75 -0.55
CA MET A 28 4.62 13.59 0.90
C MET A 28 3.85 12.33 1.35
N LEU A 29 2.63 12.12 0.86
CA LEU A 29 1.84 10.92 1.15
C LEU A 29 2.56 9.65 0.70
N ARG A 30 3.16 9.65 -0.50
CA ARG A 30 3.95 8.53 -1.01
C ARG A 30 5.14 8.21 -0.10
N LEU A 31 5.89 9.23 0.31
CA LEU A 31 7.07 9.05 1.17
C LEU A 31 6.70 8.56 2.57
N ILE A 32 5.63 9.10 3.16
CA ILE A 32 5.13 8.66 4.48
C ILE A 32 4.66 7.20 4.41
N THR A 33 3.84 6.86 3.40
CA THR A 33 3.34 5.49 3.20
C THR A 33 4.49 4.52 2.94
N GLY A 34 5.45 4.93 2.11
CA GLY A 34 6.64 4.14 1.80
C GLY A 34 7.52 3.91 3.03
N TYR A 35 7.79 4.95 3.81
CA TYR A 35 8.57 4.85 5.05
C TYR A 35 7.88 3.94 6.08
N TRP A 36 6.57 4.11 6.26
CA TRP A 36 5.79 3.26 7.17
C TRP A 36 5.93 1.78 6.83
N PHE A 37 5.74 1.41 5.57
CA PHE A 37 5.87 0.02 5.13
C PHE A 37 7.31 -0.49 5.14
N LEU A 38 8.27 0.33 4.75
CA LEU A 38 9.69 -0.02 4.81
C LEU A 38 10.10 -0.32 6.26
N ASN A 39 9.77 0.56 7.19
CA ASN A 39 10.07 0.37 8.60
C ASN A 39 9.38 -0.88 9.16
N ALA A 40 8.10 -1.09 8.82
CA ALA A 40 7.34 -2.27 9.24
C ALA A 40 7.94 -3.58 8.67
N GLY A 41 8.46 -3.56 7.45
CA GLY A 41 9.11 -4.72 6.84
C GLY A 41 10.49 -4.99 7.46
N VAL A 42 11.34 -3.96 7.51
CA VAL A 42 12.72 -4.06 7.99
C VAL A 42 12.79 -4.48 9.46
N SER A 43 11.88 -3.99 10.29
CA SER A 43 11.81 -4.35 11.72
C SER A 43 11.53 -5.83 11.98
N LYS A 44 11.07 -6.59 10.97
CA LYS A 44 10.76 -8.01 11.08
C LYS A 44 11.94 -8.94 10.75
N TYR A 45 13.04 -8.39 10.23
CA TYR A 45 14.23 -9.23 9.96
C TYR A 45 15.01 -9.52 11.24
N THR A 46 15.53 -10.73 11.35
CA THR A 46 16.28 -11.22 12.53
C THR A 46 17.44 -10.31 12.92
N PHE A 47 18.12 -9.70 11.95
CA PHE A 47 19.24 -8.79 12.24
C PHE A 47 18.81 -7.46 12.87
N VAL A 48 17.49 -7.14 12.86
CA VAL A 48 16.93 -5.95 13.50
C VAL A 48 16.18 -6.33 14.78
N SER A 49 15.31 -7.34 14.71
CA SER A 49 14.46 -7.78 15.82
C SER A 49 15.16 -8.70 16.83
N GLY A 50 16.24 -9.34 16.42
CA GLY A 50 16.92 -10.40 17.19
C GLY A 50 16.26 -11.78 17.06
N GLU A 51 15.00 -11.85 16.61
CA GLU A 51 14.21 -13.08 16.48
C GLU A 51 13.64 -13.23 15.06
N ALA A 52 13.40 -14.47 14.63
CA ALA A 52 12.76 -14.73 13.36
C ALA A 52 11.28 -14.32 13.42
N PHE A 53 10.82 -13.58 12.42
CA PHE A 53 9.41 -13.21 12.31
C PHE A 53 8.52 -14.44 12.20
N ASN A 54 7.45 -14.48 13.00
CA ASN A 54 6.46 -15.54 12.97
C ASN A 54 5.05 -14.96 13.09
N ALA A 55 4.26 -15.13 12.03
CA ALA A 55 2.89 -14.64 11.96
C ALA A 55 1.88 -15.53 12.72
N ALA A 56 2.25 -16.74 13.16
CA ALA A 56 1.31 -17.71 13.72
C ALA A 56 0.48 -17.14 14.88
N GLY A 57 1.12 -16.43 15.81
CA GLY A 57 0.43 -15.83 16.97
C GLY A 57 -0.63 -14.80 16.56
N TRP A 58 -0.32 -13.95 15.59
CA TRP A 58 -1.28 -12.98 15.08
C TRP A 58 -2.39 -13.66 14.29
N LEU A 59 -2.05 -14.59 13.41
CA LEU A 59 -3.03 -15.32 12.58
C LEU A 59 -4.02 -16.13 13.44
N ALA A 60 -3.55 -16.79 14.51
CA ALA A 60 -4.39 -17.63 15.35
C ALA A 60 -5.16 -16.86 16.44
N ASN A 61 -4.52 -15.87 17.08
CA ASN A 61 -5.08 -15.20 18.26
C ASN A 61 -5.40 -13.73 18.01
N GLY A 62 -4.54 -13.02 17.28
CA GLY A 62 -4.72 -11.59 17.00
C GLY A 62 -5.93 -11.31 16.11
N THR A 63 -6.37 -12.28 15.32
CA THR A 63 -7.53 -12.16 14.42
C THR A 63 -8.83 -12.74 15.01
N ALA A 64 -8.88 -13.06 16.30
CA ALA A 64 -10.03 -13.74 16.93
C ALA A 64 -11.37 -12.99 16.77
N GLY A 65 -11.34 -11.65 16.66
CA GLY A 65 -12.52 -10.81 16.40
C GLY A 65 -12.86 -10.66 14.90
N SER A 66 -12.04 -11.21 14.01
CA SER A 66 -12.20 -11.05 12.56
C SER A 66 -13.39 -11.85 12.01
N PRO A 67 -14.18 -11.28 11.08
CA PRO A 67 -15.24 -12.00 10.39
C PRO A 67 -14.72 -13.14 9.52
N ILE A 68 -13.43 -13.13 9.18
CA ILE A 68 -12.75 -14.18 8.41
C ILE A 68 -11.69 -14.90 9.24
N HIS A 69 -11.85 -14.95 10.57
CA HIS A 69 -10.91 -15.62 11.49
C HIS A 69 -10.58 -17.06 11.05
N GLY A 70 -11.58 -17.83 10.58
CA GLY A 70 -11.35 -19.19 10.10
C GLY A 70 -10.32 -19.29 8.97
N PHE A 71 -10.25 -18.30 8.07
CA PHE A 71 -9.23 -18.23 7.03
C PHE A 71 -7.83 -17.99 7.64
N PHE A 72 -7.73 -17.09 8.61
CA PHE A 72 -6.46 -16.80 9.27
C PHE A 72 -5.97 -18.00 10.10
N LEU A 73 -6.89 -18.67 10.81
CA LEU A 73 -6.57 -19.88 11.55
C LEU A 73 -6.08 -21.00 10.63
N PHE A 74 -6.75 -21.23 9.51
CA PHE A 74 -6.30 -22.17 8.48
C PHE A 74 -4.88 -21.84 7.99
N ALA A 75 -4.57 -20.55 7.80
CA ALA A 75 -3.23 -20.11 7.39
C ALA A 75 -2.17 -20.36 8.49
N ALA A 76 -2.54 -20.19 9.77
CA ALA A 76 -1.67 -20.46 10.91
C ALA A 76 -1.35 -21.96 11.06
N GLU A 77 -2.35 -22.82 10.82
CA GLU A 77 -2.26 -24.28 11.03
C GLU A 77 -1.66 -25.01 9.81
N THR A 78 -1.60 -24.35 8.65
CA THR A 78 -1.06 -24.95 7.41
C THR A 78 0.42 -24.59 7.25
N PRO A 79 1.39 -25.54 7.43
CA PRO A 79 2.82 -25.23 7.51
C PRO A 79 3.40 -24.48 6.31
N TRP A 80 3.01 -24.86 5.08
CA TRP A 80 3.52 -24.20 3.88
C TRP A 80 2.97 -22.77 3.75
N LEU A 81 1.71 -22.53 4.14
CA LEU A 81 1.07 -21.22 4.05
C LEU A 81 1.61 -20.28 5.13
N LEU A 82 1.83 -20.80 6.34
CA LEU A 82 2.52 -20.07 7.41
C LEU A 82 3.94 -19.71 7.00
N GLY A 83 4.69 -20.67 6.44
CA GLY A 83 6.05 -20.42 5.93
C GLY A 83 6.08 -19.36 4.83
N PHE A 84 5.13 -19.42 3.89
CA PHE A 84 4.95 -18.39 2.87
C PHE A 84 4.63 -17.02 3.49
N THR A 85 3.71 -16.95 4.46
CA THR A 85 3.35 -15.71 5.15
C THR A 85 4.53 -15.11 5.89
N ASN A 86 5.31 -15.93 6.60
CA ASN A 86 6.51 -15.49 7.32
C ASN A 86 7.57 -14.88 6.42
N LEU A 87 7.66 -15.32 5.17
CA LEU A 87 8.55 -14.74 4.17
C LEU A 87 7.91 -13.54 3.46
N ALA A 88 6.66 -13.68 3.01
CA ALA A 88 6.00 -12.71 2.15
C ALA A 88 5.72 -11.39 2.87
N ILE A 89 5.39 -11.40 4.16
CA ILE A 89 5.09 -10.18 4.90
C ILE A 89 6.33 -9.28 5.06
N PRO A 90 7.46 -9.72 5.64
CA PRO A 90 8.65 -8.87 5.76
C PRO A 90 9.17 -8.39 4.40
N VAL A 91 9.32 -9.31 3.45
CA VAL A 91 9.85 -9.01 2.11
C VAL A 91 8.90 -8.08 1.35
N GLY A 92 7.60 -8.39 1.33
CA GLY A 92 6.59 -7.60 0.64
C GLY A 92 6.53 -6.17 1.19
N GLN A 93 6.44 -5.99 2.51
CA GLN A 93 6.42 -4.66 3.12
C GLN A 93 7.71 -3.88 2.82
N THR A 94 8.87 -4.53 2.87
CA THR A 94 10.15 -3.89 2.54
C THR A 94 10.20 -3.44 1.09
N LEU A 95 9.84 -4.31 0.14
CA LEU A 95 9.86 -3.99 -1.30
C LEU A 95 8.83 -2.92 -1.66
N ILE A 96 7.62 -3.01 -1.14
CA ILE A 96 6.57 -1.99 -1.33
C ILE A 96 7.05 -0.65 -0.79
N GLY A 97 7.56 -0.63 0.44
CA GLY A 97 8.06 0.59 1.07
C GLY A 97 9.20 1.22 0.29
N LEU A 98 10.18 0.44 -0.14
CA LEU A 98 11.30 0.90 -0.95
C LEU A 98 10.85 1.44 -2.31
N ALA A 99 9.96 0.70 -2.99
CA ALA A 99 9.40 1.12 -4.27
C ALA A 99 8.67 2.47 -4.18
N LEU A 100 7.89 2.67 -3.12
CA LEU A 100 7.20 3.95 -2.89
C LEU A 100 8.17 5.08 -2.55
N ILE A 101 9.19 4.86 -1.73
CA ILE A 101 10.20 5.89 -1.43
C ILE A 101 10.92 6.33 -2.70
N LEU A 102 11.36 5.39 -3.52
CA LEU A 102 12.03 5.67 -4.78
C LEU A 102 11.07 6.23 -5.85
N GLY A 103 9.78 6.01 -5.70
CA GLY A 103 8.80 6.31 -6.73
C GLY A 103 8.99 5.45 -7.97
N ALA A 104 9.28 4.15 -7.78
CA ALA A 104 9.50 3.16 -8.83
C ALA A 104 8.42 2.09 -8.76
N PHE A 105 7.78 1.77 -9.90
CA PHE A 105 6.65 0.85 -9.95
C PHE A 105 5.54 1.20 -8.94
N THR A 106 5.27 2.50 -8.81
CA THR A 106 4.45 3.05 -7.73
C THR A 106 3.04 2.47 -7.70
N ARG A 107 2.39 2.32 -8.85
CA ARG A 107 1.04 1.72 -8.91
C ARG A 107 1.04 0.26 -8.53
N PHE A 108 2.02 -0.49 -8.99
CA PHE A 108 2.18 -1.89 -8.63
C PHE A 108 2.42 -2.07 -7.13
N ALA A 109 3.33 -1.28 -6.57
CA ALA A 109 3.60 -1.27 -5.13
C ALA A 109 2.37 -0.84 -4.31
N ALA A 110 1.66 0.20 -4.76
CA ALA A 110 0.44 0.68 -4.12
C ALA A 110 -0.69 -0.37 -4.15
N PHE A 111 -0.84 -1.08 -5.26
CA PHE A 111 -1.80 -2.19 -5.36
C PHE A 111 -1.51 -3.29 -4.31
N TRP A 112 -0.28 -3.76 -4.23
CA TRP A 112 0.09 -4.80 -3.27
C TRP A 112 0.05 -4.30 -1.82
N GLY A 113 0.39 -3.03 -1.59
CA GLY A 113 0.24 -2.39 -0.28
C GLY A 113 -1.23 -2.32 0.13
N ALA A 114 -2.12 -1.87 -0.75
CA ALA A 114 -3.56 -1.85 -0.52
C ALA A 114 -4.11 -3.27 -0.26
N PHE A 115 -3.65 -4.26 -1.03
CA PHE A 115 -4.02 -5.66 -0.84
C PHE A 115 -3.65 -6.17 0.56
N LEU A 116 -2.43 -5.92 1.02
CA LEU A 116 -2.01 -6.26 2.39
C LEU A 116 -2.86 -5.53 3.44
N MET A 117 -3.15 -4.24 3.23
CA MET A 117 -3.97 -3.47 4.16
C MET A 117 -5.41 -3.98 4.28
N VAL A 118 -5.98 -4.57 3.21
CA VAL A 118 -7.28 -5.26 3.30
C VAL A 118 -7.21 -6.42 4.30
N PHE A 119 -6.15 -7.25 4.24
CA PHE A 119 -5.99 -8.35 5.18
C PHE A 119 -5.76 -7.86 6.62
N PHE A 120 -4.95 -6.81 6.81
CA PHE A 120 -4.76 -6.23 8.13
C PHE A 120 -6.05 -5.63 8.67
N TYR A 121 -6.78 -4.89 7.85
CA TYR A 121 -8.08 -4.33 8.22
C TYR A 121 -9.10 -5.39 8.64
N LEU A 122 -9.20 -6.47 7.87
CA LEU A 122 -10.09 -7.59 8.20
C LEU A 122 -9.56 -8.40 9.40
N GLY A 123 -8.25 -8.57 9.52
CA GLY A 123 -7.63 -9.32 10.62
C GLY A 123 -7.74 -8.61 11.96
N ASN A 124 -7.53 -7.29 11.98
CA ASN A 124 -7.61 -6.45 13.18
C ASN A 124 -9.04 -5.91 13.42
N ALA A 125 -10.05 -6.51 12.78
CA ALA A 125 -11.43 -6.06 12.87
C ALA A 125 -11.97 -6.21 14.29
N ASP A 126 -11.94 -5.15 15.06
CA ASP A 126 -12.70 -4.98 16.29
C ASP A 126 -13.83 -3.97 16.06
N TRP A 127 -14.86 -4.44 15.40
CA TRP A 127 -15.98 -3.59 14.99
C TRP A 127 -16.89 -3.19 16.15
N ALA A 128 -16.67 -3.72 17.35
CA ALA A 128 -17.30 -3.20 18.55
C ALA A 128 -16.87 -1.75 18.86
N HIS A 129 -15.64 -1.38 18.44
CA HIS A 129 -15.08 -0.02 18.57
C HIS A 129 -15.19 0.82 17.29
N GLY A 130 -15.86 0.33 16.25
CA GLY A 130 -16.12 1.04 14.99
C GLY A 130 -15.40 0.45 13.78
N TYR A 131 -15.84 0.90 12.60
CA TYR A 131 -15.33 0.40 11.31
C TYR A 131 -14.11 1.19 10.80
N VAL A 132 -13.81 2.35 11.41
CA VAL A 132 -12.71 3.22 10.98
C VAL A 132 -11.52 3.05 11.93
N ASN A 133 -10.45 2.46 11.42
CA ASN A 133 -9.22 2.21 12.16
C ASN A 133 -7.99 2.61 11.32
N GLY A 134 -6.80 2.47 11.88
CA GLY A 134 -5.53 2.80 11.20
C GLY A 134 -5.30 2.00 9.92
N ASP A 135 -5.78 0.75 9.84
CA ASP A 135 -5.61 -0.10 8.66
C ASP A 135 -6.45 0.41 7.49
N LEU A 136 -7.68 0.91 7.74
CA LEU A 136 -8.50 1.55 6.73
C LEU A 136 -7.85 2.84 6.21
N PHE A 137 -7.27 3.66 7.09
CA PHE A 137 -6.50 4.83 6.65
C PHE A 137 -5.30 4.43 5.80
N GLY A 138 -4.58 3.39 6.20
CA GLY A 138 -3.47 2.84 5.41
C GLY A 138 -3.92 2.37 4.03
N LEU A 139 -5.03 1.65 3.95
CA LEU A 139 -5.63 1.24 2.68
C LEU A 139 -5.92 2.45 1.78
N LEU A 140 -6.58 3.48 2.33
CA LEU A 140 -6.90 4.70 1.59
C LEU A 140 -5.63 5.44 1.11
N MET A 141 -4.57 5.48 1.93
CA MET A 141 -3.29 6.08 1.52
C MET A 141 -2.69 5.38 0.31
N PHE A 142 -2.69 4.04 0.27
CA PHE A 142 -2.23 3.30 -0.90
C PHE A 142 -3.09 3.56 -2.13
N VAL A 143 -4.42 3.60 -1.98
CA VAL A 143 -5.34 3.91 -3.08
C VAL A 143 -5.05 5.32 -3.63
N VAL A 144 -4.89 6.32 -2.77
CA VAL A 144 -4.58 7.70 -3.18
C VAL A 144 -3.23 7.77 -3.91
N VAL A 145 -2.18 7.16 -3.35
CA VAL A 145 -0.83 7.16 -3.95
C VAL A 145 -0.84 6.48 -5.33
N GLY A 146 -1.55 5.36 -5.47
CA GLY A 146 -1.65 4.64 -6.74
C GLY A 146 -2.49 5.40 -7.80
N THR A 147 -3.62 6.00 -7.40
CA THR A 147 -4.51 6.71 -8.32
C THR A 147 -3.94 8.03 -8.81
N LEU A 148 -3.24 8.77 -7.94
CA LEU A 148 -2.62 10.04 -8.29
C LEU A 148 -1.30 9.91 -9.06
N ALA A 149 -0.90 8.68 -9.43
CA ALA A 149 0.34 8.43 -10.15
C ALA A 149 1.57 9.13 -9.49
N ALA A 150 1.67 8.96 -8.17
CA ALA A 150 2.64 9.67 -7.32
C ALA A 150 4.11 9.44 -7.71
N GLY A 151 4.42 8.36 -8.43
CA GLY A 151 5.78 8.03 -8.89
C GLY A 151 6.27 8.89 -10.04
N ARG A 152 5.36 9.53 -10.79
CA ARG A 152 5.71 10.50 -11.85
C ARG A 152 6.15 11.85 -11.28
N ILE A 153 5.75 12.15 -10.04
CA ILE A 153 6.07 13.40 -9.36
C ILE A 153 7.30 13.17 -8.48
N LEU A 154 8.46 13.66 -8.89
CA LEU A 154 9.73 13.47 -8.16
C LEU A 154 10.03 12.00 -7.82
N GLY A 155 9.77 11.07 -8.76
CA GLY A 155 10.04 9.65 -8.64
C GLY A 155 10.68 9.07 -9.89
N LEU A 156 11.16 7.82 -9.77
CA LEU A 156 11.83 7.11 -10.86
C LEU A 156 10.86 6.68 -11.97
N ASP A 157 9.57 6.57 -11.72
CA ASP A 157 8.60 6.13 -12.72
C ASP A 157 8.61 7.01 -13.97
N ARG A 158 8.77 8.33 -13.80
CA ARG A 158 8.92 9.26 -14.93
C ARG A 158 10.13 8.93 -15.80
N MET A 159 11.25 8.54 -15.19
CA MET A 159 12.47 8.16 -15.91
C MET A 159 12.29 6.78 -16.57
N LEU A 160 11.67 5.84 -15.89
CA LEU A 160 11.39 4.50 -16.41
C LEU A 160 10.45 4.54 -17.62
N GLU A 161 9.42 5.38 -17.59
CA GLU A 161 8.50 5.57 -18.74
C GLU A 161 9.20 6.12 -19.99
N ALA A 162 10.27 6.87 -19.83
CA ALA A 162 11.06 7.41 -20.92
C ALA A 162 11.98 6.37 -21.59
N THR A 163 12.20 5.21 -20.94
CA THR A 163 13.06 4.16 -21.47
C THR A 163 12.45 3.46 -22.69
N GLU A 164 13.31 3.05 -23.63
CA GLU A 164 12.90 2.31 -24.83
C GLU A 164 12.16 1.00 -24.46
N PHE A 165 12.60 0.34 -23.40
CA PHE A 165 11.99 -0.89 -22.89
C PHE A 165 10.51 -0.73 -22.52
N VAL A 166 10.16 0.36 -21.82
CA VAL A 166 8.77 0.66 -21.42
C VAL A 166 7.96 1.19 -22.61
N ARG A 167 8.58 1.99 -23.50
CA ARG A 167 7.93 2.52 -24.69
C ARG A 167 7.47 1.43 -25.63
N GLN A 168 8.24 0.35 -25.77
CA GLN A 168 7.89 -0.81 -26.58
C GLN A 168 6.85 -1.73 -25.93
N ARG A 169 6.58 -1.57 -24.64
CA ARG A 169 5.66 -2.41 -23.86
C ARG A 169 4.64 -1.57 -23.10
N PRO A 170 3.58 -1.08 -23.77
CA PRO A 170 2.63 -0.13 -23.18
C PRO A 170 1.97 -0.63 -21.90
N VAL A 171 1.83 -1.95 -21.71
CA VAL A 171 1.28 -2.57 -20.50
C VAL A 171 2.10 -2.20 -19.26
N LEU A 172 3.42 -2.02 -19.36
CA LEU A 172 4.25 -1.64 -18.23
C LEU A 172 3.90 -0.26 -17.67
N LYS A 173 3.34 0.65 -18.48
CA LYS A 173 2.89 1.97 -18.03
C LYS A 173 1.77 1.91 -16.99
N TYR A 174 0.99 0.82 -16.96
CA TYR A 174 -0.05 0.63 -15.95
C TYR A 174 0.52 0.26 -14.57
N LEU A 175 1.77 -0.24 -14.53
CA LEU A 175 2.47 -0.58 -13.29
C LEU A 175 3.23 0.60 -12.70
N LEU A 176 3.58 1.56 -13.57
CA LEU A 176 4.24 2.82 -13.23
C LEU A 176 3.20 3.86 -12.83
N GLY A 177 3.58 4.82 -12.01
CA GLY A 177 2.65 5.79 -11.47
C GLY A 177 3.09 7.22 -11.61
#